data_861cedf5fc1371fa6bd7643101dceea0
#
_entry.id   861cedf5fc1371fa6bd7643101dceea0
#
_cell.length_a   1.000
_cell.length_b   1.000
_cell.length_c   1.000
_cell.angle_alpha   90.00
_cell.angle_beta   90.00
_cell.angle_gamma   90.00
#
_symmetry.space_group_name_H-M   'P 1'
#
loop_
_entity.id
_entity.type
_entity.pdbx_description
1 polymer ?
#
loop_
_entity_poly.entity_id
_entity_poly.type
_entity_poly.pdbx_seq_one_letter_code
_entity_poly.pdbx_strand_id
1 'polypeptide(L)'
;MKIALLSTSYLESFYKKELKELDLADIIDVYVYYTYEHVVDLYRQISEQYDGILAGGTAPMRIIQKAYPKHKPMRNIECGISNFYREITRVIFEYQDFTLQYGYFDFCDVMCPDNAKSLIEKMRQGKFEDWFEKNQEFINQVPPDEIWDSLDVKRNKHIELWKSGTVKYTLSRRSLIVPDLLKAGVNCRFVHCNQDDILKSSELLMHDITIQNLKKNRPAVIDIKPYPNTEENRKKIRKCLMSYSKKYLCDFLQEDQDDFIQVFTNHHSVEKLTCDFQSCTLKTYLEEKCDFRVSIGYGLGESLQDAISNSLYALKESINTVDYNSYLINVKKNKIGLFGDGKLVAFSSDVSPQILNLAEETGLSTLTIQKILKAKEILGDTDFTSQDLADILHITLRSANRMLDNMVRYHMAALLYHRQKGTKGRPQKVYRIIHE
;
A
#
# COMPACT_ATOMS: atom_id res chain seq x y z
N MET A 1 -4.99 -16.02 -14.83
CA MET A 1 -4.54 -15.71 -13.47
C MET A 1 -3.42 -16.66 -13.11
N LYS A 2 -2.29 -16.14 -12.63
CA LYS A 2 -1.15 -16.95 -12.15
C LYS A 2 -0.76 -16.50 -10.75
N ILE A 3 -0.51 -17.44 -9.85
CA ILE A 3 -0.17 -17.20 -8.45
C ILE A 3 1.15 -17.89 -8.13
N ALA A 4 2.06 -17.24 -7.39
CA ALA A 4 3.24 -17.88 -6.85
C ALA A 4 3.02 -18.20 -5.36
N LEU A 5 3.23 -19.46 -4.97
CA LEU A 5 3.27 -19.90 -3.58
C LEU A 5 4.71 -19.93 -3.10
N LEU A 6 5.03 -19.06 -2.14
CA LEU A 6 6.34 -19.00 -1.49
C LEU A 6 6.37 -19.95 -0.29
N SER A 7 7.20 -20.96 -0.34
CA SER A 7 7.32 -22.02 0.67
C SER A 7 8.76 -22.32 1.03
N THR A 8 8.99 -23.04 2.11
CA THR A 8 10.30 -23.58 2.45
C THR A 8 10.54 -24.92 1.75
N SER A 9 11.80 -25.33 1.61
CA SER A 9 12.15 -26.64 1.06
C SER A 9 11.52 -27.82 1.80
N TYR A 10 11.31 -27.67 3.12
CA TYR A 10 10.66 -28.70 3.95
C TYR A 10 9.19 -28.95 3.54
N LEU A 11 8.48 -27.93 3.06
CA LEU A 11 7.06 -28.00 2.70
C LEU A 11 6.81 -28.09 1.19
N GLU A 12 7.84 -28.05 0.35
CA GLU A 12 7.70 -28.04 -1.10
C GLU A 12 6.87 -29.23 -1.63
N SER A 13 7.28 -30.45 -1.24
CA SER A 13 6.59 -31.67 -1.67
C SER A 13 5.15 -31.76 -1.16
N PHE A 14 4.92 -31.29 0.07
CA PHE A 14 3.59 -31.20 0.66
C PHE A 14 2.68 -30.29 -0.18
N TYR A 15 3.09 -29.04 -0.43
CA TYR A 15 2.26 -28.13 -1.22
C TYR A 15 2.05 -28.58 -2.66
N LYS A 16 3.09 -29.13 -3.33
CA LYS A 16 2.93 -29.66 -4.69
C LYS A 16 1.90 -30.79 -4.75
N LYS A 17 1.86 -31.66 -3.74
CA LYS A 17 0.86 -32.73 -3.63
C LYS A 17 -0.53 -32.17 -3.41
N GLU A 18 -0.70 -31.32 -2.38
CA GLU A 18 -2.02 -30.77 -2.01
C GLU A 18 -2.61 -29.91 -3.15
N LEU A 19 -1.80 -29.08 -3.82
CA LEU A 19 -2.26 -28.28 -4.96
C LEU A 19 -2.73 -29.14 -6.13
N LYS A 20 -2.10 -30.31 -6.36
CA LYS A 20 -2.53 -31.26 -7.38
C LYS A 20 -3.87 -31.91 -7.01
N GLU A 21 -4.06 -32.28 -5.75
CA GLU A 21 -5.31 -32.87 -5.26
C GLU A 21 -6.48 -31.86 -5.27
N LEU A 22 -6.17 -30.56 -5.19
CA LEU A 22 -7.13 -29.45 -5.23
C LEU A 22 -7.37 -28.87 -6.64
N ASP A 23 -6.78 -29.46 -7.69
CA ASP A 23 -6.82 -28.95 -9.07
C ASP A 23 -6.31 -27.50 -9.22
N LEU A 24 -5.39 -27.07 -8.35
CA LEU A 24 -4.79 -25.72 -8.34
C LEU A 24 -3.38 -25.68 -8.95
N ALA A 25 -2.80 -26.82 -9.32
CA ALA A 25 -1.42 -26.92 -9.81
C ALA A 25 -1.15 -26.19 -11.14
N ASP A 26 -2.19 -25.97 -11.96
CA ASP A 26 -2.07 -25.20 -13.23
C ASP A 26 -2.09 -23.68 -13.02
N ILE A 27 -2.51 -23.24 -11.83
CA ILE A 27 -2.71 -21.82 -11.48
C ILE A 27 -1.64 -21.35 -10.49
N ILE A 28 -1.15 -22.24 -9.60
CA ILE A 28 -0.27 -21.92 -8.49
C ILE A 28 1.07 -22.64 -8.66
N ASP A 29 2.13 -21.87 -8.89
CA ASP A 29 3.52 -22.36 -8.96
C ASP A 29 4.18 -22.25 -7.58
N VAL A 30 4.89 -23.33 -7.16
CA VAL A 30 5.58 -23.37 -5.86
C VAL A 30 7.03 -22.94 -6.00
N TYR A 31 7.42 -21.92 -5.25
CA TYR A 31 8.78 -21.40 -5.15
C TYR A 31 9.35 -21.61 -3.77
N VAL A 32 10.63 -22.04 -3.71
CA VAL A 32 11.29 -22.38 -2.46
C VAL A 32 12.25 -21.28 -2.01
N TYR A 33 12.12 -20.87 -0.76
CA TYR A 33 13.09 -20.01 -0.08
C TYR A 33 13.75 -20.74 1.09
N TYR A 34 14.97 -20.31 1.42
CA TYR A 34 15.81 -20.96 2.45
C TYR A 34 16.04 -20.06 3.67
N THR A 35 15.94 -18.75 3.50
CA THR A 35 16.06 -17.75 4.57
C THR A 35 15.06 -16.62 4.31
N TYR A 36 14.86 -15.75 5.28
CA TYR A 36 13.99 -14.60 5.10
C TYR A 36 14.58 -13.52 4.19
N GLU A 37 15.93 -13.42 4.09
CA GLU A 37 16.56 -12.60 3.04
C GLU A 37 16.24 -13.14 1.66
N HIS A 38 16.40 -14.44 1.50
CA HIS A 38 16.14 -15.09 0.22
C HIS A 38 14.68 -14.92 -0.22
N VAL A 39 13.70 -14.91 0.70
CA VAL A 39 12.29 -14.71 0.30
C VAL A 39 12.04 -13.31 -0.27
N VAL A 40 12.74 -12.28 0.22
CA VAL A 40 12.65 -10.90 -0.30
C VAL A 40 13.25 -10.82 -1.70
N ASP A 41 14.43 -11.42 -1.92
CA ASP A 41 15.07 -11.47 -3.23
C ASP A 41 14.26 -12.30 -4.23
N LEU A 42 13.71 -13.42 -3.80
CA LEU A 42 12.85 -14.28 -4.62
C LEU A 42 11.59 -13.52 -5.05
N TYR A 43 10.92 -12.81 -4.13
CA TYR A 43 9.77 -11.98 -4.48
C TYR A 43 10.13 -10.94 -5.56
N ARG A 44 11.27 -10.24 -5.43
CA ARG A 44 11.73 -9.27 -6.42
C ARG A 44 11.91 -9.89 -7.81
N GLN A 45 12.42 -11.12 -7.88
CA GLN A 45 12.68 -11.81 -9.15
C GLN A 45 11.41 -12.27 -9.87
N ILE A 46 10.39 -12.69 -9.12
CA ILE A 46 9.23 -13.39 -9.71
C ILE A 46 7.96 -12.53 -9.74
N SER A 47 7.83 -11.49 -8.90
CA SER A 47 6.58 -10.78 -8.68
C SER A 47 5.93 -10.23 -9.95
N GLU A 48 6.72 -9.82 -10.95
CA GLU A 48 6.18 -9.30 -12.21
C GLU A 48 5.55 -10.37 -13.12
N GLN A 49 5.84 -11.65 -12.87
CA GLN A 49 5.33 -12.77 -13.67
C GLN A 49 3.99 -13.30 -13.13
N TYR A 50 3.59 -12.86 -11.93
CA TYR A 50 2.42 -13.37 -11.22
C TYR A 50 1.42 -12.25 -10.88
N ASP A 51 0.14 -12.60 -10.86
CA ASP A 51 -0.95 -11.70 -10.50
C ASP A 51 -1.06 -11.52 -8.98
N GLY A 52 -0.62 -12.53 -8.20
CA GLY A 52 -0.65 -12.51 -6.75
C GLY A 52 0.32 -13.51 -6.12
N ILE A 53 0.54 -13.35 -4.82
CA ILE A 53 1.48 -14.16 -4.03
C ILE A 53 0.75 -14.83 -2.87
N LEU A 54 0.89 -16.14 -2.77
CA LEU A 54 0.46 -16.93 -1.62
C LEU A 54 1.70 -17.25 -0.78
N ALA A 55 1.69 -16.92 0.49
CA ALA A 55 2.81 -17.20 1.39
C ALA A 55 2.48 -18.41 2.27
N GLY A 56 3.41 -19.35 2.42
CA GLY A 56 3.25 -20.53 3.26
C GLY A 56 3.17 -20.23 4.77
N GLY A 57 3.02 -18.98 5.16
CA GLY A 57 2.87 -18.52 6.54
C GLY A 57 2.90 -17.00 6.66
N THR A 58 2.59 -16.49 7.86
CA THR A 58 2.49 -15.04 8.14
C THR A 58 3.86 -14.34 8.07
N ALA A 59 4.94 -14.99 8.54
CA ALA A 59 6.26 -14.37 8.60
C ALA A 59 6.80 -13.93 7.23
N PRO A 60 6.90 -14.81 6.20
CA PRO A 60 7.40 -14.43 4.88
C PRO A 60 6.54 -13.33 4.25
N MET A 61 5.21 -13.37 4.42
CA MET A 61 4.31 -12.34 3.91
C MET A 61 4.65 -10.97 4.49
N ARG A 62 4.74 -10.86 5.81
CA ARG A 62 5.00 -9.58 6.50
C ARG A 62 6.38 -9.01 6.20
N ILE A 63 7.38 -9.87 6.06
CA ILE A 63 8.74 -9.47 5.69
C ILE A 63 8.75 -8.87 4.28
N ILE A 64 8.05 -9.49 3.33
CA ILE A 64 7.91 -8.95 1.97
C ILE A 64 7.15 -7.62 2.00
N GLN A 65 6.04 -7.52 2.73
CA GLN A 65 5.25 -6.29 2.85
C GLN A 65 6.06 -5.12 3.44
N LYS A 66 6.94 -5.40 4.40
CA LYS A 66 7.86 -4.39 4.95
C LYS A 66 8.88 -3.93 3.90
N ALA A 67 9.46 -4.87 3.16
CA ALA A 67 10.45 -4.56 2.12
C ALA A 67 9.84 -3.85 0.90
N TYR A 68 8.60 -4.19 0.57
CA TYR A 68 7.87 -3.66 -0.59
C TYR A 68 6.50 -3.13 -0.15
N PRO A 69 6.39 -1.85 0.27
CA PRO A 69 5.11 -1.23 0.65
C PRO A 69 4.06 -1.26 -0.47
N LYS A 70 4.50 -1.18 -1.73
CA LYS A 70 3.67 -1.42 -2.92
C LYS A 70 3.95 -2.84 -3.44
N HIS A 71 3.18 -3.79 -2.99
CA HIS A 71 3.32 -5.20 -3.38
C HIS A 71 2.10 -5.70 -4.17
N LYS A 72 2.24 -6.83 -4.87
CA LYS A 72 1.12 -7.55 -5.47
C LYS A 72 0.12 -8.00 -4.40
N PRO A 73 -1.15 -8.28 -4.75
CA PRO A 73 -2.06 -8.94 -3.83
C PRO A 73 -1.39 -10.14 -3.17
N MET A 74 -1.48 -10.22 -1.85
CA MET A 74 -0.76 -11.23 -1.10
C MET A 74 -1.58 -11.73 0.08
N ARG A 75 -1.64 -13.05 0.24
CA ARG A 75 -2.25 -13.74 1.38
C ARG A 75 -1.30 -14.79 1.93
N ASN A 76 -1.40 -15.07 3.21
CA ASN A 76 -0.74 -16.24 3.81
C ASN A 76 -1.75 -17.39 3.91
N ILE A 77 -1.24 -18.62 3.86
CA ILE A 77 -2.02 -19.80 4.22
C ILE A 77 -2.13 -19.83 5.74
N GLU A 78 -3.35 -19.61 6.24
CA GLU A 78 -3.64 -19.64 7.66
C GLU A 78 -3.83 -21.09 8.11
N CYS A 79 -3.14 -21.46 9.18
CA CYS A 79 -3.28 -22.75 9.79
C CYS A 79 -4.15 -22.61 11.03
N GLY A 80 -5.40 -23.06 10.94
CA GLY A 80 -6.40 -22.93 11.99
C GLY A 80 -6.16 -23.85 13.20
N ILE A 81 -6.96 -23.68 14.23
CA ILE A 81 -6.90 -24.47 15.48
C ILE A 81 -7.15 -25.97 15.26
N SER A 82 -7.96 -26.31 14.26
CA SER A 82 -8.26 -27.70 13.87
C SER A 82 -6.99 -28.50 13.54
N ASN A 83 -6.00 -27.84 12.92
CA ASN A 83 -4.73 -28.45 12.59
C ASN A 83 -3.91 -28.78 13.85
N PHE A 84 -3.97 -27.92 14.87
CA PHE A 84 -3.36 -28.20 16.18
C PHE A 84 -4.01 -29.43 16.83
N TYR A 85 -5.34 -29.48 16.90
CA TYR A 85 -6.07 -30.63 17.45
C TYR A 85 -5.75 -31.93 16.69
N ARG A 86 -5.65 -31.86 15.37
CA ARG A 86 -5.27 -33.01 14.54
C ARG A 86 -3.87 -33.55 14.92
N GLU A 87 -2.88 -32.68 15.08
CA GLU A 87 -1.53 -33.12 15.46
C GLU A 87 -1.49 -33.64 16.91
N ILE A 88 -2.19 -33.01 17.85
CA ILE A 88 -2.34 -33.51 19.21
C ILE A 88 -3.01 -34.90 19.23
N THR A 89 -4.06 -35.09 18.46
CA THR A 89 -4.74 -36.40 18.36
C THR A 89 -3.79 -37.47 17.83
N ARG A 90 -2.99 -37.18 16.82
CA ARG A 90 -1.96 -38.10 16.31
C ARG A 90 -0.94 -38.48 17.39
N VAL A 91 -0.46 -37.49 18.15
CA VAL A 91 0.49 -37.73 19.24
C VAL A 91 -0.13 -38.60 20.34
N ILE A 92 -1.41 -38.38 20.68
CA ILE A 92 -2.15 -39.23 21.65
C ILE A 92 -2.17 -40.69 21.22
N PHE A 93 -2.43 -40.99 19.94
CA PHE A 93 -2.48 -42.37 19.43
C PHE A 93 -1.10 -43.03 19.33
N GLU A 94 -0.02 -42.27 19.23
CA GLU A 94 1.33 -42.80 19.10
C GLU A 94 2.01 -43.08 20.45
N TYR A 95 1.64 -42.36 21.50
CA TYR A 95 2.23 -42.47 22.79
C TYR A 95 1.26 -43.00 23.83
N GLN A 96 1.51 -44.23 24.38
CA GLN A 96 0.66 -44.84 25.38
C GLN A 96 0.53 -44.01 26.67
N ASP A 97 1.59 -43.30 27.04
CA ASP A 97 1.65 -42.42 28.23
C ASP A 97 1.57 -40.96 27.83
N PHE A 98 0.64 -40.60 26.93
CA PHE A 98 0.52 -39.24 26.49
C PHE A 98 0.10 -38.28 27.60
N THR A 99 0.90 -37.25 27.81
CA THR A 99 0.50 -36.08 28.59
C THR A 99 0.99 -34.81 27.89
N LEU A 100 0.08 -33.83 27.74
CA LEU A 100 0.40 -32.53 27.15
C LEU A 100 1.57 -31.82 27.86
N GLN A 101 1.75 -32.09 29.17
CA GLN A 101 2.83 -31.46 29.98
C GLN A 101 4.24 -31.78 29.50
N TYR A 102 4.45 -32.85 28.74
CA TYR A 102 5.75 -33.22 28.17
C TYR A 102 5.91 -32.72 26.72
N GLY A 103 5.05 -31.83 26.29
CA GLY A 103 5.13 -31.20 24.98
C GLY A 103 5.71 -29.78 25.04
N TYR A 104 6.38 -29.35 23.98
CA TYR A 104 6.73 -27.96 23.76
C TYR A 104 6.14 -27.48 22.42
N PHE A 105 5.53 -26.28 22.43
CA PHE A 105 4.76 -25.70 21.33
C PHE A 105 5.29 -24.29 21.03
N ASP A 106 6.14 -24.12 20.02
CA ASP A 106 6.86 -22.88 19.75
C ASP A 106 5.97 -21.69 19.36
N PHE A 107 4.75 -21.96 18.89
CA PHE A 107 3.75 -20.95 18.54
C PHE A 107 2.93 -20.47 19.75
N CYS A 108 3.09 -21.10 20.91
CA CYS A 108 2.44 -20.70 22.17
C CYS A 108 3.37 -19.87 23.08
N ASP A 109 4.65 -19.78 22.79
CA ASP A 109 5.67 -19.19 23.65
C ASP A 109 5.47 -17.70 23.93
N VAL A 110 4.87 -16.97 22.99
CA VAL A 110 4.74 -15.51 23.08
C VAL A 110 3.82 -15.09 24.22
N MET A 111 2.78 -15.91 24.51
CA MET A 111 1.78 -15.62 25.54
C MET A 111 1.79 -16.58 26.74
N CYS A 112 2.60 -17.61 26.70
CA CYS A 112 2.65 -18.66 27.74
C CYS A 112 4.11 -19.08 28.02
N PRO A 113 4.82 -18.41 28.94
CA PRO A 113 6.18 -18.82 29.35
C PRO A 113 6.23 -20.25 29.85
N ASP A 114 5.20 -20.72 30.55
CA ASP A 114 5.03 -22.10 31.03
C ASP A 114 4.28 -22.99 30.04
N ASN A 115 4.44 -22.74 28.80
CA ASN A 115 3.96 -23.39 27.57
C ASN A 115 2.88 -24.49 27.78
N ALA A 116 3.28 -25.71 28.20
CA ALA A 116 2.34 -26.82 28.32
C ALA A 116 1.31 -26.67 29.46
N LYS A 117 1.73 -26.13 30.64
CA LYS A 117 0.79 -25.96 31.77
C LYS A 117 -0.29 -24.97 31.49
N SER A 118 0.08 -23.81 30.93
CA SER A 118 -0.89 -22.78 30.55
C SER A 118 -1.85 -23.27 29.47
N LEU A 119 -1.35 -24.05 28.51
CA LEU A 119 -2.17 -24.67 27.47
C LEU A 119 -3.23 -25.61 28.05
N ILE A 120 -2.79 -26.53 28.94
CA ILE A 120 -3.69 -27.50 29.62
C ILE A 120 -4.76 -26.77 30.42
N GLU A 121 -4.37 -25.71 31.14
CA GLU A 121 -5.34 -24.94 31.93
C GLU A 121 -6.38 -24.25 31.05
N LYS A 122 -5.96 -23.62 29.93
CA LYS A 122 -6.88 -23.03 28.95
C LYS A 122 -7.83 -24.07 28.35
N MET A 123 -7.33 -25.25 27.98
CA MET A 123 -8.16 -26.35 27.49
C MET A 123 -9.17 -26.82 28.53
N ARG A 124 -8.76 -26.99 29.80
CA ARG A 124 -9.68 -27.38 30.90
C ARG A 124 -10.76 -26.34 31.16
N GLN A 125 -10.47 -25.07 30.98
CA GLN A 125 -11.42 -23.98 31.15
C GLN A 125 -12.33 -23.76 29.94
N GLY A 126 -12.16 -24.50 28.84
CA GLY A 126 -12.89 -24.25 27.56
C GLY A 126 -12.57 -22.92 26.92
N LYS A 127 -11.40 -22.33 27.22
CA LYS A 127 -10.96 -21.01 26.74
C LYS A 127 -9.82 -21.10 25.73
N PHE A 128 -9.50 -22.30 25.27
CA PHE A 128 -8.33 -22.48 24.40
C PHE A 128 -8.55 -21.87 23.02
N GLU A 129 -9.73 -21.95 22.46
CA GLU A 129 -10.08 -21.42 21.13
C GLU A 129 -9.94 -19.90 21.13
N ASP A 130 -10.62 -19.22 22.03
CA ASP A 130 -10.53 -17.75 22.16
C ASP A 130 -9.09 -17.28 22.41
N TRP A 131 -8.35 -18.04 23.22
CA TRP A 131 -6.95 -17.74 23.49
C TRP A 131 -6.07 -17.94 22.26
N PHE A 132 -6.31 -19.00 21.49
CA PHE A 132 -5.56 -19.29 20.26
C PHE A 132 -5.76 -18.20 19.23
N GLU A 133 -7.00 -17.71 19.02
CA GLU A 133 -7.32 -16.62 18.11
C GLU A 133 -6.62 -15.33 18.53
N LYS A 134 -6.71 -14.95 19.81
CA LYS A 134 -6.00 -13.77 20.34
C LYS A 134 -4.48 -13.88 20.19
N ASN A 135 -3.92 -15.07 20.35
CA ASN A 135 -2.49 -15.31 20.14
C ASN A 135 -2.11 -15.13 18.65
N GLN A 136 -2.97 -15.54 17.70
CA GLN A 136 -2.75 -15.28 16.27
C GLN A 136 -2.79 -13.77 15.97
N GLU A 137 -3.76 -13.04 16.52
CA GLU A 137 -3.83 -11.58 16.38
C GLU A 137 -2.58 -10.89 16.93
N PHE A 138 -2.09 -11.32 18.09
CA PHE A 138 -0.85 -10.81 18.67
C PHE A 138 0.36 -11.09 17.78
N ILE A 139 0.54 -12.31 17.29
CA ILE A 139 1.63 -12.68 16.37
C ILE A 139 1.58 -11.81 15.11
N ASN A 140 0.38 -11.45 14.63
CA ASN A 140 0.21 -10.54 13.50
C ASN A 140 0.65 -9.11 13.79
N GLN A 141 0.83 -8.71 15.05
CA GLN A 141 1.29 -7.38 15.46
C GLN A 141 2.81 -7.32 15.75
N VAL A 142 3.46 -8.47 15.97
CA VAL A 142 4.91 -8.53 16.23
C VAL A 142 5.69 -7.97 15.05
N PRO A 143 6.68 -7.08 15.24
CA PRO A 143 7.50 -6.55 14.15
C PRO A 143 8.20 -7.65 13.34
N PRO A 144 8.31 -7.53 12.01
CA PRO A 144 8.95 -8.56 11.18
C PRO A 144 10.38 -8.90 11.59
N ASP A 145 11.15 -7.95 12.10
CA ASP A 145 12.53 -8.16 12.55
C ASP A 145 12.57 -9.07 13.77
N GLU A 146 11.67 -8.88 14.75
CA GLU A 146 11.56 -9.74 15.93
C GLU A 146 11.15 -11.17 15.56
N ILE A 147 10.32 -11.33 14.52
CA ILE A 147 9.97 -12.67 14.00
C ILE A 147 11.22 -13.38 13.48
N TRP A 148 12.07 -12.64 12.78
CA TRP A 148 13.30 -13.13 12.20
C TRP A 148 14.31 -13.55 13.26
N ASP A 149 14.64 -12.64 14.17
CA ASP A 149 15.60 -12.86 15.26
C ASP A 149 15.17 -14.01 16.18
N SER A 150 13.89 -14.34 16.21
CA SER A 150 13.37 -15.42 17.04
C SER A 150 13.65 -16.84 16.54
N LEU A 151 14.09 -17.04 15.29
CA LEU A 151 14.26 -18.40 14.72
C LEU A 151 15.32 -19.21 15.45
N ASP A 152 16.51 -18.64 15.66
CA ASP A 152 17.61 -19.31 16.34
C ASP A 152 17.30 -19.56 17.82
N VAL A 153 16.67 -18.59 18.47
CA VAL A 153 16.21 -18.73 19.86
C VAL A 153 15.23 -19.89 19.99
N LYS A 154 14.26 -19.98 19.09
CA LYS A 154 13.27 -21.06 19.07
C LYS A 154 13.91 -22.42 18.79
N ARG A 155 14.77 -22.50 17.77
CA ARG A 155 15.51 -23.72 17.43
C ARG A 155 16.30 -24.22 18.62
N ASN A 156 17.08 -23.34 19.26
CA ASN A 156 17.92 -23.72 20.41
C ASN A 156 17.07 -24.18 21.61
N LYS A 157 15.92 -23.53 21.85
CA LYS A 157 15.02 -23.93 22.95
C LYS A 157 14.43 -25.33 22.73
N HIS A 158 14.01 -25.67 21.50
CA HIS A 158 13.60 -27.05 21.19
C HIS A 158 14.70 -28.08 21.51
N ILE A 159 15.92 -27.79 21.07
CA ILE A 159 17.08 -28.71 21.28
C ILE A 159 17.43 -28.84 22.77
N GLU A 160 17.41 -27.73 23.49
CA GLU A 160 17.73 -27.73 24.96
C GLU A 160 16.71 -28.54 25.75
N LEU A 161 15.40 -28.27 25.54
CA LEU A 161 14.32 -28.99 26.22
C LEU A 161 14.31 -30.48 25.90
N TRP A 162 14.65 -30.84 24.66
CA TRP A 162 14.79 -32.23 24.23
C TRP A 162 15.99 -32.92 24.93
N LYS A 163 17.16 -32.29 24.88
CA LYS A 163 18.40 -32.85 25.49
C LYS A 163 18.30 -32.97 27.00
N SER A 164 17.62 -32.08 27.68
CA SER A 164 17.40 -32.15 29.14
C SER A 164 16.38 -33.24 29.53
N GLY A 165 15.69 -33.86 28.58
CA GLY A 165 14.63 -34.83 28.85
C GLY A 165 13.33 -34.18 29.40
N THR A 166 13.22 -32.86 29.39
CA THR A 166 12.05 -32.12 29.89
C THR A 166 10.81 -32.37 28.99
N VAL A 167 11.06 -32.58 27.71
CA VAL A 167 9.97 -32.83 26.73
C VAL A 167 10.17 -34.18 26.02
N LYS A 168 9.06 -34.85 25.70
CA LYS A 168 9.02 -36.10 24.93
C LYS A 168 8.72 -35.88 23.45
N TYR A 169 8.15 -34.71 23.10
CA TYR A 169 7.83 -34.29 21.73
C TYR A 169 7.73 -32.79 21.68
N THR A 170 7.87 -32.24 20.46
CA THR A 170 7.68 -30.82 20.21
C THR A 170 6.82 -30.61 18.97
N LEU A 171 6.00 -29.55 18.96
CA LEU A 171 5.26 -29.10 17.77
C LEU A 171 5.75 -27.73 17.34
N SER A 172 5.97 -27.57 16.04
CA SER A 172 6.42 -26.31 15.45
C SER A 172 5.52 -25.89 14.30
N ARG A 173 5.34 -24.58 14.14
CA ARG A 173 4.78 -23.94 12.95
C ARG A 173 5.83 -23.19 12.14
N ARG A 174 7.12 -23.39 12.45
CA ARG A 174 8.26 -22.72 11.80
C ARG A 174 9.02 -23.71 10.92
N SER A 175 8.57 -23.85 9.68
CA SER A 175 9.13 -24.81 8.72
C SER A 175 10.63 -24.64 8.44
N LEU A 176 11.19 -23.43 8.63
CA LEU A 176 12.62 -23.18 8.44
C LEU A 176 13.50 -23.91 9.46
N ILE A 177 13.04 -24.12 10.70
CA ILE A 177 13.86 -24.75 11.75
C ILE A 177 13.66 -26.27 11.85
N VAL A 178 12.56 -26.80 11.31
CA VAL A 178 12.22 -28.23 11.44
C VAL A 178 13.31 -29.16 10.90
N PRO A 179 13.93 -28.92 9.74
CA PRO A 179 15.02 -29.77 9.26
C PRO A 179 16.20 -29.86 10.23
N ASP A 180 16.55 -28.76 10.89
CA ASP A 180 17.66 -28.73 11.87
C ASP A 180 17.27 -29.45 13.15
N LEU A 181 16.02 -29.33 13.59
CA LEU A 181 15.51 -30.07 14.77
C LEU A 181 15.55 -31.58 14.54
N LEU A 182 15.12 -32.05 13.38
CA LEU A 182 15.15 -33.45 13.00
C LEU A 182 16.58 -33.98 12.91
N LYS A 183 17.51 -33.20 12.30
CA LYS A 183 18.97 -33.55 12.30
C LYS A 183 19.57 -33.64 13.71
N ALA A 184 19.10 -32.79 14.64
CA ALA A 184 19.54 -32.82 16.03
C ALA A 184 18.88 -33.96 16.85
N GLY A 185 18.06 -34.80 16.23
CA GLY A 185 17.37 -35.93 16.87
C GLY A 185 16.18 -35.52 17.72
N VAL A 186 15.68 -34.27 17.58
CA VAL A 186 14.49 -33.79 18.30
C VAL A 186 13.25 -34.45 17.71
N ASN A 187 12.40 -35.04 18.54
CA ASN A 187 11.09 -35.53 18.14
C ASN A 187 10.15 -34.34 17.88
N CYS A 188 10.34 -33.67 16.73
CA CYS A 188 9.60 -32.49 16.34
C CYS A 188 8.61 -32.83 15.21
N ARG A 189 7.36 -32.35 15.36
CA ARG A 189 6.34 -32.42 14.31
C ARG A 189 5.99 -31.02 13.86
N PHE A 190 5.83 -30.87 12.56
CA PHE A 190 5.30 -29.65 11.97
C PHE A 190 3.76 -29.69 11.95
N VAL A 191 3.14 -28.60 12.38
CA VAL A 191 1.67 -28.45 12.29
C VAL A 191 1.34 -27.98 10.87
N HIS A 192 0.98 -28.94 10.02
CA HIS A 192 0.59 -28.66 8.64
C HIS A 192 -0.80 -28.00 8.56
N CYS A 193 -0.98 -27.09 7.61
CA CYS A 193 -2.32 -26.68 7.18
C CYS A 193 -3.07 -27.87 6.54
N ASN A 194 -4.37 -27.78 6.41
CA ASN A 194 -5.19 -28.75 5.69
C ASN A 194 -5.56 -28.22 4.30
N GLN A 195 -6.27 -29.02 3.51
CA GLN A 195 -6.71 -28.64 2.17
C GLN A 195 -7.69 -27.47 2.20
N ASP A 196 -8.59 -27.42 3.18
CA ASP A 196 -9.55 -26.32 3.35
C ASP A 196 -8.83 -24.99 3.62
N ASP A 197 -7.75 -25.00 4.43
CA ASP A 197 -6.95 -23.79 4.68
C ASP A 197 -6.28 -23.28 3.39
N ILE A 198 -5.74 -24.20 2.56
CA ILE A 198 -5.09 -23.87 1.28
C ILE A 198 -6.14 -23.32 0.31
N LEU A 199 -7.26 -24.02 0.17
CA LEU A 199 -8.34 -23.62 -0.74
C LEU A 199 -8.88 -22.24 -0.37
N LYS A 200 -9.28 -22.04 0.89
CA LYS A 200 -9.80 -20.77 1.39
C LYS A 200 -8.83 -19.60 1.18
N SER A 201 -7.54 -19.79 1.49
CA SER A 201 -6.55 -18.75 1.31
C SER A 201 -6.31 -18.43 -0.18
N SER A 202 -6.37 -19.45 -1.05
CA SER A 202 -6.26 -19.30 -2.50
C SER A 202 -7.46 -18.55 -3.09
N GLU A 203 -8.68 -18.90 -2.70
CA GLU A 203 -9.92 -18.24 -3.12
C GLU A 203 -9.96 -16.77 -2.69
N LEU A 204 -9.56 -16.46 -1.46
CA LEU A 204 -9.47 -15.09 -0.97
C LEU A 204 -8.44 -14.28 -1.76
N LEU A 205 -7.30 -14.87 -2.10
CA LEU A 205 -6.29 -14.21 -2.93
C LEU A 205 -6.80 -13.97 -4.35
N MET A 206 -7.45 -14.95 -4.96
CA MET A 206 -8.05 -14.81 -6.30
C MET A 206 -9.11 -13.69 -6.33
N HIS A 207 -9.90 -13.59 -5.26
CA HIS A 207 -10.86 -12.51 -5.10
C HIS A 207 -10.16 -11.13 -4.99
N ASP A 208 -9.09 -11.00 -4.20
CA ASP A 208 -8.32 -9.77 -4.08
C ASP A 208 -7.69 -9.34 -5.43
N ILE A 209 -7.13 -10.31 -6.19
CA ILE A 209 -6.59 -10.09 -7.53
C ILE A 209 -7.69 -9.58 -8.47
N THR A 210 -8.85 -10.22 -8.44
CA THR A 210 -10.00 -9.84 -9.27
C THR A 210 -10.48 -8.42 -8.96
N ILE A 211 -10.62 -8.07 -7.66
CA ILE A 211 -10.97 -6.71 -7.24
C ILE A 211 -9.92 -5.71 -7.72
N GLN A 212 -8.63 -6.02 -7.58
CA GLN A 212 -7.57 -5.12 -8.01
C GLN A 212 -7.61 -4.90 -9.53
N ASN A 213 -7.83 -5.96 -10.31
CA ASN A 213 -7.94 -5.88 -11.77
C ASN A 213 -9.17 -5.09 -12.20
N LEU A 214 -10.31 -5.27 -11.53
CA LEU A 214 -11.51 -4.46 -11.78
C LEU A 214 -11.25 -2.98 -11.49
N LYS A 215 -10.55 -2.67 -10.39
CA LYS A 215 -10.17 -1.28 -10.07
C LYS A 215 -9.22 -0.69 -11.11
N LYS A 216 -8.24 -1.45 -11.60
CA LYS A 216 -7.30 -1.01 -12.64
C LYS A 216 -7.99 -0.73 -13.98
N ASN A 217 -9.02 -1.48 -14.30
CA ASN A 217 -9.79 -1.36 -15.54
C ASN A 217 -10.93 -0.34 -15.47
N ARG A 218 -11.10 0.40 -14.35
CA ARG A 218 -12.08 1.48 -14.28
C ARG A 218 -11.84 2.52 -15.37
N PRO A 219 -12.90 3.11 -15.94
CA PRO A 219 -12.76 4.10 -16.97
C PRO A 219 -12.04 5.35 -16.45
N ALA A 220 -11.21 5.88 -17.30
CA ALA A 220 -10.55 7.16 -17.11
C ALA A 220 -10.62 7.97 -18.40
N VAL A 221 -10.69 9.29 -18.26
CA VAL A 221 -10.73 10.23 -19.39
C VAL A 221 -9.68 11.32 -19.15
N ILE A 222 -9.02 11.74 -20.23
CA ILE A 222 -8.02 12.79 -20.21
C ILE A 222 -8.46 13.85 -21.23
N ASP A 223 -8.69 15.07 -20.77
CA ASP A 223 -9.02 16.20 -21.64
C ASP A 223 -7.79 17.10 -21.78
N ILE A 224 -7.42 17.44 -23.03
CA ILE A 224 -6.20 18.17 -23.36
C ILE A 224 -6.52 19.36 -24.22
N LYS A 225 -6.20 20.57 -23.75
CA LYS A 225 -6.39 21.83 -24.49
C LYS A 225 -5.06 22.48 -24.80
N PRO A 226 -4.71 22.72 -26.08
CA PRO A 226 -3.50 23.46 -26.47
C PRO A 226 -3.66 24.97 -26.35
N TYR A 227 -2.53 25.68 -26.25
CA TYR A 227 -2.46 27.13 -26.34
C TYR A 227 -1.38 27.59 -27.33
N PRO A 228 -1.76 28.27 -28.45
CA PRO A 228 -3.12 28.63 -28.85
C PRO A 228 -3.94 27.41 -29.30
N ASN A 229 -5.26 27.45 -29.08
CA ASN A 229 -6.16 26.37 -29.46
C ASN A 229 -6.54 26.50 -30.97
N THR A 230 -5.72 25.87 -31.79
CA THR A 230 -5.94 25.82 -33.24
C THR A 230 -6.10 24.36 -33.67
N GLU A 231 -6.79 24.15 -34.81
CA GLU A 231 -6.94 22.81 -35.37
C GLU A 231 -5.57 22.14 -35.67
N GLU A 232 -4.58 22.94 -36.14
CA GLU A 232 -3.23 22.46 -36.40
C GLU A 232 -2.56 21.94 -35.11
N ASN A 233 -2.67 22.68 -33.99
CA ASN A 233 -2.12 22.27 -32.71
C ASN A 233 -2.80 21.03 -32.16
N ARG A 234 -4.15 20.90 -32.30
CA ARG A 234 -4.84 19.67 -31.96
C ARG A 234 -4.38 18.47 -32.80
N LYS A 235 -4.18 18.66 -34.13
CA LYS A 235 -3.59 17.60 -34.98
C LYS A 235 -2.18 17.19 -34.54
N LYS A 236 -1.33 18.13 -34.13
CA LYS A 236 0.01 17.81 -33.57
C LYS A 236 -0.10 16.98 -32.30
N ILE A 237 -0.96 17.39 -31.35
CA ILE A 237 -1.20 16.63 -30.10
C ILE A 237 -1.62 15.19 -30.42
N ARG A 238 -2.60 14.98 -31.32
CA ARG A 238 -3.06 13.64 -31.70
C ARG A 238 -1.94 12.73 -32.18
N LYS A 239 -1.04 13.26 -33.04
CA LYS A 239 0.14 12.52 -33.49
C LYS A 239 1.09 12.17 -32.33
N CYS A 240 1.34 13.13 -31.45
CA CYS A 240 2.17 12.92 -30.26
C CYS A 240 1.56 11.88 -29.31
N LEU A 241 0.24 11.91 -29.08
CA LEU A 241 -0.47 10.92 -28.27
C LEU A 241 -0.38 9.51 -28.85
N MET A 242 -0.49 9.35 -30.18
CA MET A 242 -0.28 8.05 -30.83
C MET A 242 1.14 7.51 -30.64
N SER A 243 2.14 8.37 -30.70
CA SER A 243 3.54 7.98 -30.46
C SER A 243 3.78 7.67 -28.99
N TYR A 244 3.17 8.44 -28.10
CA TYR A 244 3.26 8.27 -26.64
C TYR A 244 2.60 6.95 -26.20
N SER A 245 1.38 6.65 -26.69
CA SER A 245 0.65 5.43 -26.33
C SER A 245 1.44 4.17 -26.68
N LYS A 246 2.07 4.15 -27.87
CA LYS A 246 2.95 3.05 -28.30
C LYS A 246 4.17 2.90 -27.41
N LYS A 247 4.83 4.02 -27.07
CA LYS A 247 6.06 4.01 -26.25
C LYS A 247 5.81 3.52 -24.82
N TYR A 248 4.70 3.92 -24.22
CA TYR A 248 4.39 3.64 -22.82
C TYR A 248 3.34 2.53 -22.62
N LEU A 249 2.92 1.86 -23.70
CA LEU A 249 1.93 0.77 -23.69
C LEU A 249 0.64 1.19 -22.98
N CYS A 250 0.09 2.35 -23.35
CA CYS A 250 -1.17 2.87 -22.85
C CYS A 250 -2.23 2.79 -23.94
N ASP A 251 -3.44 2.31 -23.60
CA ASP A 251 -4.56 2.26 -24.53
C ASP A 251 -5.24 3.62 -24.56
N PHE A 252 -5.15 4.32 -25.72
CA PHE A 252 -5.75 5.63 -25.96
C PHE A 252 -6.74 5.56 -27.11
N LEU A 253 -8.01 5.80 -26.82
CA LEU A 253 -9.02 6.12 -27.83
C LEU A 253 -9.23 7.63 -27.83
N GLN A 254 -8.97 8.31 -28.96
CA GLN A 254 -8.99 9.77 -29.05
C GLN A 254 -10.23 10.25 -29.79
N GLU A 255 -10.91 11.25 -29.24
CA GLU A 255 -11.98 12.00 -29.88
C GLU A 255 -11.63 13.48 -29.88
N ASP A 256 -11.95 14.16 -31.00
CA ASP A 256 -11.79 15.62 -31.16
C ASP A 256 -13.10 16.30 -30.76
N GLN A 257 -13.02 17.10 -29.71
CA GLN A 257 -14.10 18.00 -29.32
C GLN A 257 -13.85 19.40 -29.91
N ASP A 258 -14.84 20.27 -29.93
CA ASP A 258 -14.69 21.59 -30.52
C ASP A 258 -13.51 22.41 -29.94
N ASP A 259 -13.22 22.23 -28.67
CA ASP A 259 -12.30 23.07 -27.90
C ASP A 259 -11.12 22.35 -27.26
N PHE A 260 -11.11 21.01 -27.27
CA PHE A 260 -10.08 20.16 -26.67
C PHE A 260 -10.07 18.76 -27.29
N ILE A 261 -9.04 17.97 -26.99
CA ILE A 261 -8.95 16.55 -27.35
C ILE A 261 -9.34 15.75 -26.14
N GLN A 262 -10.28 14.83 -26.28
CA GLN A 262 -10.69 13.87 -25.28
C GLN A 262 -10.05 12.52 -25.55
N VAL A 263 -9.40 11.91 -24.52
CA VAL A 263 -8.74 10.61 -24.60
C VAL A 263 -9.39 9.68 -23.60
N PHE A 264 -10.01 8.63 -24.09
CA PHE A 264 -10.56 7.56 -23.28
C PHE A 264 -9.46 6.51 -22.99
N THR A 265 -9.35 6.12 -21.75
CA THR A 265 -8.35 5.17 -21.27
C THR A 265 -8.84 4.48 -20.00
N ASN A 266 -7.95 3.87 -19.24
CA ASN A 266 -8.26 3.24 -17.96
C ASN A 266 -7.43 3.83 -16.80
N HIS A 267 -7.85 3.51 -15.57
CA HIS A 267 -7.21 3.99 -14.34
C HIS A 267 -5.71 3.68 -14.31
N HIS A 268 -5.33 2.47 -14.70
CA HIS A 268 -3.92 2.05 -14.69
C HIS A 268 -3.04 2.87 -15.65
N SER A 269 -3.56 3.22 -16.82
CA SER A 269 -2.87 4.13 -17.73
C SER A 269 -2.66 5.50 -17.10
N VAL A 270 -3.67 6.05 -16.40
CA VAL A 270 -3.55 7.34 -15.71
C VAL A 270 -2.54 7.27 -14.56
N GLU A 271 -2.51 6.20 -13.76
CA GLU A 271 -1.48 5.98 -12.73
C GLU A 271 -0.06 6.06 -13.32
N LYS A 272 0.19 5.37 -14.44
CA LYS A 272 1.48 5.42 -15.15
C LYS A 272 1.82 6.82 -15.65
N LEU A 273 0.87 7.50 -16.30
CA LEU A 273 1.04 8.85 -16.87
C LEU A 273 1.31 9.92 -15.82
N THR A 274 0.88 9.67 -14.60
CA THR A 274 0.95 10.62 -13.49
C THR A 274 1.92 10.20 -12.40
N CYS A 275 2.75 9.19 -12.63
CA CYS A 275 3.67 8.63 -11.63
C CYS A 275 2.96 8.41 -10.29
N ASP A 276 1.89 7.60 -10.28
CA ASP A 276 1.02 7.39 -9.11
C ASP A 276 0.40 8.70 -8.58
N PHE A 277 -0.10 9.54 -9.48
CA PHE A 277 -0.74 10.83 -9.19
C PHE A 277 0.18 11.92 -8.59
N GLN A 278 1.50 11.79 -8.75
CA GLN A 278 2.47 12.74 -8.22
C GLN A 278 2.89 13.81 -9.22
N SER A 279 2.95 13.48 -10.52
CA SER A 279 3.41 14.39 -11.58
C SER A 279 2.73 14.09 -12.90
N CYS A 280 2.83 15.00 -13.87
CA CYS A 280 2.21 14.80 -15.20
C CYS A 280 3.29 14.63 -16.28
N THR A 281 3.70 13.39 -16.53
CA THR A 281 4.71 13.09 -17.57
C THR A 281 4.19 13.36 -18.99
N LEU A 282 2.89 13.19 -19.21
CA LEU A 282 2.25 13.47 -20.50
C LEU A 282 2.34 14.96 -20.87
N LYS A 283 2.13 15.87 -19.91
CA LYS A 283 2.24 17.30 -20.14
C LYS A 283 3.64 17.68 -20.61
N THR A 284 4.66 17.26 -19.84
CA THR A 284 6.07 17.52 -20.19
C THR A 284 6.40 17.02 -21.58
N TYR A 285 5.99 15.78 -21.90
CA TYR A 285 6.22 15.21 -23.23
C TYR A 285 5.55 16.00 -24.34
N LEU A 286 4.28 16.42 -24.16
CA LEU A 286 3.55 17.17 -25.18
C LEU A 286 4.14 18.55 -25.40
N GLU A 287 4.48 19.28 -24.33
CA GLU A 287 5.06 20.63 -24.43
C GLU A 287 6.44 20.59 -25.08
N GLU A 288 7.27 19.59 -24.78
CA GLU A 288 8.59 19.41 -25.44
C GLU A 288 8.48 19.05 -26.92
N LYS A 289 7.46 18.26 -27.33
CA LYS A 289 7.33 17.79 -28.72
C LYS A 289 6.55 18.75 -29.61
N CYS A 290 5.65 19.53 -29.04
CA CYS A 290 4.75 20.38 -29.78
C CYS A 290 5.19 21.86 -29.79
N ASP A 291 6.06 22.27 -28.87
CA ASP A 291 6.56 23.65 -28.70
C ASP A 291 5.43 24.68 -28.40
N PHE A 292 4.40 24.23 -27.65
CA PHE A 292 3.35 25.08 -27.11
C PHE A 292 2.82 24.52 -25.80
N ARG A 293 2.18 25.37 -25.00
CA ARG A 293 1.61 24.97 -23.71
C ARG A 293 0.31 24.17 -23.86
N VAL A 294 0.07 23.26 -22.90
CA VAL A 294 -1.17 22.50 -22.81
C VAL A 294 -1.73 22.51 -21.39
N SER A 295 -3.06 22.58 -21.28
CA SER A 295 -3.80 22.25 -20.06
C SER A 295 -4.30 20.82 -20.14
N ILE A 296 -4.17 20.06 -19.04
CA ILE A 296 -4.60 18.66 -18.97
C ILE A 296 -5.46 18.45 -17.74
N GLY A 297 -6.65 17.87 -17.95
CA GLY A 297 -7.53 17.39 -16.92
C GLY A 297 -7.67 15.87 -16.99
N TYR A 298 -7.44 15.17 -15.85
CA TYR A 298 -7.64 13.75 -15.71
C TYR A 298 -8.90 13.48 -14.90
N GLY A 299 -9.77 12.61 -15.40
CA GLY A 299 -10.96 12.17 -14.69
C GLY A 299 -10.96 10.66 -14.49
N LEU A 300 -11.06 10.22 -13.24
CA LEU A 300 -11.29 8.82 -12.88
C LEU A 300 -12.74 8.65 -12.45
N GLY A 301 -13.42 7.59 -12.92
CA GLY A 301 -14.84 7.34 -12.62
C GLY A 301 -15.13 5.88 -12.29
N GLU A 302 -16.25 5.63 -11.60
CA GLU A 302 -16.84 4.30 -11.53
C GLU A 302 -17.54 3.94 -12.85
N SER A 303 -18.06 4.94 -13.54
CA SER A 303 -18.65 4.86 -14.88
C SER A 303 -17.90 5.77 -15.86
N LEU A 304 -18.06 5.54 -17.16
CA LEU A 304 -17.51 6.40 -18.20
C LEU A 304 -18.04 7.84 -18.09
N GLN A 305 -19.31 8.00 -17.77
CA GLN A 305 -19.94 9.32 -17.58
C GLN A 305 -19.31 10.08 -16.40
N ASP A 306 -19.02 9.40 -15.30
CA ASP A 306 -18.30 10.00 -14.15
C ASP A 306 -16.89 10.42 -14.55
N ALA A 307 -16.18 9.59 -15.30
CA ALA A 307 -14.81 9.89 -15.75
C ALA A 307 -14.80 11.13 -16.68
N ILE A 308 -15.76 11.24 -17.63
CA ILE A 308 -15.93 12.41 -18.49
C ILE A 308 -16.21 13.66 -17.66
N SER A 309 -17.17 13.60 -16.74
CA SER A 309 -17.52 14.76 -15.91
C SER A 309 -16.33 15.21 -15.06
N ASN A 310 -15.57 14.27 -14.52
CA ASN A 310 -14.38 14.54 -13.70
C ASN A 310 -13.23 15.13 -14.52
N SER A 311 -13.00 14.65 -15.76
CA SER A 311 -11.94 15.18 -16.63
C SER A 311 -12.23 16.61 -17.09
N LEU A 312 -13.48 16.91 -17.46
CA LEU A 312 -13.91 18.26 -17.80
C LEU A 312 -13.75 19.23 -16.63
N TYR A 313 -14.10 18.80 -15.41
CA TYR A 313 -13.91 19.62 -14.22
C TYR A 313 -12.41 19.84 -13.94
N ALA A 314 -11.58 18.80 -14.06
CA ALA A 314 -10.14 18.90 -13.90
C ALA A 314 -9.50 19.81 -14.97
N LEU A 315 -9.95 19.74 -16.23
CA LEU A 315 -9.48 20.60 -17.30
C LEU A 315 -9.82 22.08 -17.02
N LYS A 316 -11.04 22.36 -16.56
CA LYS A 316 -11.47 23.72 -16.17
C LYS A 316 -10.58 24.29 -15.06
N GLU A 317 -10.23 23.49 -14.07
CA GLU A 317 -9.29 23.88 -13.01
C GLU A 317 -7.89 24.16 -13.58
N SER A 318 -7.41 23.32 -14.52
CA SER A 318 -6.11 23.51 -15.19
C SER A 318 -6.05 24.84 -15.97
N ILE A 319 -7.12 25.20 -16.66
CA ILE A 319 -7.22 26.46 -17.43
C ILE A 319 -7.18 27.68 -16.51
N ASN A 320 -7.83 27.59 -15.34
CA ASN A 320 -7.95 28.70 -14.40
C ASN A 320 -6.69 28.96 -13.59
N THR A 321 -5.65 28.14 -13.71
CA THR A 321 -4.36 28.31 -13.03
C THR A 321 -3.38 29.09 -13.91
N VAL A 322 -2.56 29.95 -13.28
CA VAL A 322 -1.60 30.82 -13.98
C VAL A 322 -0.58 30.03 -14.79
N ASP A 323 -0.20 28.85 -14.33
CA ASP A 323 0.83 28.02 -14.93
C ASP A 323 0.30 26.86 -15.77
N TYR A 324 -1.01 26.83 -16.06
CA TYR A 324 -1.66 25.75 -16.82
C TYR A 324 -1.34 24.35 -16.28
N ASN A 325 -1.31 24.21 -14.95
CA ASN A 325 -0.98 22.95 -14.30
C ASN A 325 -2.01 21.86 -14.62
N SER A 326 -1.57 20.60 -14.57
CA SER A 326 -2.48 19.48 -14.75
C SER A 326 -3.20 19.14 -13.45
N TYR A 327 -4.48 18.79 -13.56
CA TYR A 327 -5.30 18.36 -12.42
C TYR A 327 -5.91 16.99 -12.67
N LEU A 328 -6.15 16.27 -11.59
CA LEU A 328 -6.87 15.00 -11.60
C LEU A 328 -8.02 15.08 -10.60
N ILE A 329 -9.19 14.61 -11.01
CA ILE A 329 -10.33 14.34 -10.13
C ILE A 329 -10.48 12.83 -10.01
N ASN A 330 -10.38 12.32 -8.81
CA ASN A 330 -10.50 10.88 -8.56
C ASN A 330 -11.97 10.44 -8.38
N VAL A 331 -12.18 9.13 -8.22
CA VAL A 331 -13.52 8.53 -8.03
C VAL A 331 -14.26 9.11 -6.82
N LYS A 332 -13.55 9.52 -5.77
CA LYS A 332 -14.12 10.17 -4.57
C LYS A 332 -14.33 11.67 -4.76
N LYS A 333 -14.22 12.19 -5.99
CA LYS A 333 -14.30 13.62 -6.33
C LYS A 333 -13.22 14.49 -5.68
N ASN A 334 -12.13 13.88 -5.20
CA ASN A 334 -10.99 14.63 -4.68
C ASN A 334 -10.19 15.22 -5.84
N LYS A 335 -9.83 16.50 -5.72
CA LYS A 335 -8.99 17.21 -6.69
C LYS A 335 -7.51 17.08 -6.31
N ILE A 336 -6.69 16.61 -7.25
CA ILE A 336 -5.24 16.41 -7.09
C ILE A 336 -4.53 17.27 -8.13
N GLY A 337 -3.63 18.16 -7.70
CA GLY A 337 -2.77 18.93 -8.60
C GLY A 337 -1.50 18.14 -8.96
N LEU A 338 -1.18 18.03 -10.24
CA LEU A 338 -0.03 17.30 -10.78
C LEU A 338 1.03 18.31 -11.26
N PHE A 339 1.92 18.73 -10.37
CA PHE A 339 2.80 19.90 -10.59
C PHE A 339 4.22 19.57 -11.06
N GLY A 340 4.52 18.35 -11.39
CA GLY A 340 5.84 17.99 -11.96
C GLY A 340 7.02 17.97 -10.97
N ASP A 341 6.94 18.68 -9.86
CA ASP A 341 8.03 18.81 -8.87
C ASP A 341 7.93 17.79 -7.71
N GLY A 342 7.10 16.78 -7.84
CA GLY A 342 6.86 15.79 -6.79
C GLY A 342 6.07 16.32 -5.58
N LYS A 343 5.59 17.56 -5.63
CA LYS A 343 4.76 18.15 -4.58
C LYS A 343 3.29 17.89 -4.86
N LEU A 344 2.74 16.90 -4.21
CA LEU A 344 1.34 16.54 -4.30
C LEU A 344 0.48 17.53 -3.51
N VAL A 345 -0.46 18.21 -4.15
CA VAL A 345 -1.49 19.00 -3.46
C VAL A 345 -2.85 18.36 -3.73
N ALA A 346 -3.28 17.50 -2.82
CA ALA A 346 -4.60 16.88 -2.88
C ALA A 346 -5.61 17.68 -2.04
N PHE A 347 -6.79 17.96 -2.62
CA PHE A 347 -7.89 18.60 -1.91
C PHE A 347 -9.10 17.67 -1.95
N SER A 348 -9.64 17.33 -0.77
CA SER A 348 -10.85 16.53 -0.66
C SER A 348 -12.09 17.37 -0.92
N SER A 349 -13.06 16.81 -1.66
CA SER A 349 -14.41 17.36 -1.73
C SER A 349 -15.22 17.04 -0.46
N ASP A 350 -14.84 15.96 0.24
CA ASP A 350 -15.40 15.63 1.55
C ASP A 350 -14.70 16.49 2.62
N VAL A 351 -15.41 17.49 3.07
CA VAL A 351 -14.91 18.41 4.09
C VAL A 351 -15.13 17.77 5.45
N SER A 352 -14.06 17.49 6.19
CA SER A 352 -14.18 16.95 7.54
C SER A 352 -14.93 17.94 8.45
N PRO A 353 -15.64 17.48 9.50
CA PRO A 353 -16.29 18.36 10.46
C PRO A 353 -15.34 19.43 11.06
N GLN A 354 -14.08 19.10 11.24
CA GLN A 354 -13.04 20.02 11.71
C GLN A 354 -12.80 21.18 10.74
N ILE A 355 -12.74 20.91 9.44
CA ILE A 355 -12.57 21.92 8.39
C ILE A 355 -13.82 22.81 8.29
N LEU A 356 -15.02 22.23 8.46
CA LEU A 356 -16.28 23.01 8.51
C LEU A 356 -16.30 23.97 9.69
N ASN A 357 -15.97 23.49 10.88
CA ASN A 357 -15.89 24.32 12.09
C ASN A 357 -14.88 25.47 11.94
N LEU A 358 -13.67 25.16 11.41
CA LEU A 358 -12.67 26.20 11.14
C LEU A 358 -13.14 27.21 10.07
N ALA A 359 -13.93 26.76 9.08
CA ALA A 359 -14.50 27.67 8.09
C ALA A 359 -15.55 28.60 8.68
N GLU A 360 -16.40 28.12 9.59
CA GLU A 360 -17.39 28.92 10.30
C GLU A 360 -16.71 29.91 11.26
N GLU A 361 -15.72 29.48 12.04
CA GLU A 361 -14.99 30.32 12.99
C GLU A 361 -14.18 31.41 12.28
N THR A 362 -13.56 31.11 11.16
CA THR A 362 -12.65 32.05 10.47
C THR A 362 -13.31 32.84 9.34
N GLY A 363 -14.50 32.47 8.91
CA GLY A 363 -15.14 33.04 7.71
C GLY A 363 -14.38 32.77 6.42
N LEU A 364 -13.41 31.86 6.43
CA LEU A 364 -12.65 31.43 5.24
C LEU A 364 -13.39 30.30 4.51
N SER A 365 -13.22 30.23 3.21
CA SER A 365 -13.76 29.08 2.47
C SER A 365 -13.08 27.77 2.89
N THR A 366 -13.81 26.66 2.90
CA THR A 366 -13.27 25.32 3.20
C THR A 366 -12.04 25.00 2.37
N LEU A 367 -12.03 25.39 1.08
CA LEU A 367 -10.89 25.24 0.19
C LEU A 367 -9.66 26.05 0.69
N THR A 368 -9.87 27.26 1.21
CA THR A 368 -8.77 28.07 1.77
C THR A 368 -8.17 27.40 2.99
N ILE A 369 -9.01 26.86 3.87
CA ILE A 369 -8.57 26.11 5.06
C ILE A 369 -7.80 24.86 4.69
N GLN A 370 -8.31 24.06 3.73
CA GLN A 370 -7.57 22.90 3.23
C GLN A 370 -6.19 23.29 2.68
N LYS A 371 -6.08 24.39 1.96
CA LYS A 371 -4.78 24.91 1.48
C LYS A 371 -3.85 25.28 2.63
N ILE A 372 -4.37 25.92 3.67
CA ILE A 372 -3.60 26.30 4.87
C ILE A 372 -3.10 25.06 5.60
N LEU A 373 -3.98 24.08 5.86
CA LEU A 373 -3.61 22.84 6.52
C LEU A 373 -2.57 22.06 5.73
N LYS A 374 -2.70 22.03 4.40
CA LYS A 374 -1.72 21.38 3.53
C LYS A 374 -0.38 22.11 3.52
N ALA A 375 -0.38 23.43 3.53
CA ALA A 375 0.85 24.22 3.67
C ALA A 375 1.53 23.93 5.02
N LYS A 376 0.77 23.78 6.11
CA LYS A 376 1.29 23.37 7.42
C LYS A 376 1.95 21.99 7.36
N GLU A 377 1.30 21.02 6.74
CA GLU A 377 1.86 19.65 6.59
C GLU A 377 3.20 19.65 5.84
N ILE A 378 3.34 20.50 4.81
CA ILE A 378 4.56 20.60 3.99
C ILE A 378 5.66 21.39 4.69
N LEU A 379 5.30 22.52 5.35
CA LEU A 379 6.23 23.41 6.01
C LEU A 379 6.66 22.91 7.40
N GLY A 380 5.82 22.11 8.06
CA GLY A 380 6.02 21.73 9.45
C GLY A 380 6.09 22.97 10.36
N ASP A 381 7.02 22.95 11.33
CA ASP A 381 7.29 24.06 12.26
C ASP A 381 8.32 25.08 11.72
N THR A 382 8.60 25.07 10.40
CA THR A 382 9.58 25.97 9.81
C THR A 382 9.03 27.38 9.58
N ASP A 383 9.92 28.38 9.70
CA ASP A 383 9.62 29.76 9.37
C ASP A 383 9.56 29.92 7.85
N PHE A 384 8.57 30.63 7.34
CA PHE A 384 8.37 30.78 5.91
C PHE A 384 7.93 32.21 5.53
N THR A 385 8.09 32.54 4.27
CA THR A 385 7.65 33.83 3.70
C THR A 385 6.41 33.66 2.83
N SER A 386 5.82 34.78 2.43
CA SER A 386 4.73 34.75 1.44
C SER A 386 5.15 34.19 0.08
N GLN A 387 6.44 34.27 -0.25
CA GLN A 387 6.96 33.64 -1.47
C GLN A 387 6.99 32.12 -1.34
N ASP A 388 7.49 31.60 -0.21
CA ASP A 388 7.50 30.16 0.06
C ASP A 388 6.09 29.58 0.04
N LEU A 389 5.10 30.28 0.62
CA LEU A 389 3.70 29.86 0.57
C LEU A 389 3.12 29.93 -0.85
N ALA A 390 3.47 30.96 -1.63
CA ALA A 390 3.04 31.08 -3.01
C ALA A 390 3.59 29.92 -3.86
N ASP A 391 4.85 29.57 -3.67
CA ASP A 391 5.52 28.47 -4.37
C ASP A 391 4.93 27.10 -3.98
N ILE A 392 4.68 26.86 -2.69
CA ILE A 392 4.09 25.59 -2.19
C ILE A 392 2.66 25.38 -2.67
N LEU A 393 1.83 26.44 -2.63
CA LEU A 393 0.42 26.35 -2.99
C LEU A 393 0.17 26.66 -4.48
N HIS A 394 1.21 26.97 -5.24
CA HIS A 394 1.15 27.40 -6.64
C HIS A 394 0.12 28.51 -6.87
N ILE A 395 0.18 29.56 -6.04
CA ILE A 395 -0.68 30.74 -6.11
C ILE A 395 0.16 32.00 -6.30
N THR A 396 -0.50 33.09 -6.74
CA THR A 396 0.20 34.37 -6.87
C THR A 396 0.69 34.89 -5.51
N LEU A 397 1.77 35.62 -5.49
CA LEU A 397 2.30 36.27 -4.28
C LEU A 397 1.23 37.19 -3.60
N ARG A 398 0.38 37.82 -4.42
CA ARG A 398 -0.75 38.62 -3.93
C ARG A 398 -1.78 37.76 -3.18
N SER A 399 -2.10 36.59 -3.72
CA SER A 399 -3.01 35.63 -3.08
C SER A 399 -2.41 35.06 -1.79
N ALA A 400 -1.10 34.72 -1.82
CA ALA A 400 -0.39 34.26 -0.63
C ALA A 400 -0.37 35.30 0.48
N ASN A 401 -0.07 36.57 0.17
CA ASN A 401 -0.11 37.68 1.14
C ASN A 401 -1.52 37.83 1.76
N ARG A 402 -2.57 37.84 0.92
CA ARG A 402 -3.94 37.92 1.43
C ARG A 402 -4.32 36.75 2.31
N MET A 403 -3.86 35.53 1.97
CA MET A 403 -4.07 34.34 2.78
C MET A 403 -3.36 34.46 4.12
N LEU A 404 -2.09 34.89 4.15
CA LEU A 404 -1.32 35.09 5.37
C LEU A 404 -1.90 36.20 6.27
N ASP A 405 -2.37 37.31 5.70
CA ASP A 405 -3.04 38.35 6.47
C ASP A 405 -4.32 37.81 7.14
N ASN A 406 -5.07 36.93 6.47
CA ASN A 406 -6.23 36.25 7.08
C ASN A 406 -5.77 35.25 8.15
N MET A 407 -4.74 34.42 7.88
CA MET A 407 -4.22 33.47 8.88
C MET A 407 -3.76 34.16 10.16
N VAL A 408 -3.09 35.30 10.04
CA VAL A 408 -2.66 36.12 11.22
C VAL A 408 -3.88 36.71 11.93
N ARG A 409 -4.88 37.23 11.20
CA ARG A 409 -6.11 37.77 11.75
C ARG A 409 -6.87 36.75 12.59
N TYR A 410 -6.90 35.51 12.19
CA TYR A 410 -7.62 34.41 12.84
C TYR A 410 -6.70 33.52 13.71
N HIS A 411 -5.53 34.02 14.08
CA HIS A 411 -4.56 33.34 14.95
C HIS A 411 -4.08 31.95 14.47
N MET A 412 -4.20 31.68 13.18
CA MET A 412 -3.69 30.45 12.55
C MET A 412 -2.21 30.55 12.17
N ALA A 413 -1.66 31.76 12.10
CA ALA A 413 -0.24 32.02 11.88
C ALA A 413 0.20 33.25 12.68
N ALA A 414 1.49 33.27 13.07
CA ALA A 414 2.14 34.42 13.68
C ALA A 414 3.13 35.07 12.71
N LEU A 415 3.14 36.40 12.67
CA LEU A 415 4.22 37.17 12.09
C LEU A 415 5.36 37.20 13.11
N LEU A 416 6.51 36.58 12.77
CA LEU A 416 7.64 36.46 13.69
C LEU A 416 8.56 37.67 13.61
N TYR A 417 9.04 38.01 12.41
CA TYR A 417 9.96 39.13 12.19
C TYR A 417 9.98 39.55 10.71
N HIS A 418 10.71 40.65 10.45
CA HIS A 418 10.95 41.12 9.09
C HIS A 418 12.41 40.81 8.69
N ARG A 419 12.59 40.04 7.63
CA ARG A 419 13.89 39.66 7.10
C ARG A 419 14.29 40.59 5.96
N GLN A 420 15.46 41.22 6.07
CA GLN A 420 16.01 42.07 5.01
C GLN A 420 16.93 41.24 4.11
N LYS A 421 16.60 41.13 2.82
CA LYS A 421 17.46 40.50 1.81
C LYS A 421 18.25 41.60 1.09
N GLY A 422 19.50 41.87 1.53
CA GLY A 422 20.43 42.84 0.90
C GLY A 422 20.22 44.29 1.38
N THR A 423 21.06 45.19 0.84
CA THR A 423 21.12 46.62 1.20
C THR A 423 20.02 47.49 0.59
N LYS A 424 19.24 47.00 -0.38
CA LYS A 424 18.11 47.69 -1.02
C LYS A 424 16.99 46.71 -1.29
N GLY A 425 15.78 46.97 -0.74
CA GLY A 425 14.56 46.21 -0.95
C GLY A 425 13.60 46.32 0.24
N ARG A 426 12.30 46.07 -0.01
CA ARG A 426 11.30 46.04 1.07
C ARG A 426 11.53 44.79 1.93
N PRO A 427 11.57 44.90 3.27
CA PRO A 427 11.74 43.74 4.15
C PRO A 427 10.65 42.70 3.92
N GLN A 428 11.04 41.43 3.85
CA GLN A 428 10.10 40.31 3.74
C GLN A 428 9.58 39.95 5.13
N LYS A 429 8.27 39.75 5.23
CA LYS A 429 7.63 39.25 6.43
C LYS A 429 7.85 37.74 6.55
N VAL A 430 8.23 37.26 7.72
CA VAL A 430 8.42 35.84 8.05
C VAL A 430 7.36 35.40 9.02
N TYR A 431 6.75 34.26 8.73
CA TYR A 431 5.60 33.74 9.44
C TYR A 431 5.85 32.30 9.92
N ARG A 432 5.08 31.88 10.93
CA ARG A 432 4.97 30.49 11.38
C ARG A 432 3.50 30.14 11.60
N ILE A 433 3.08 28.93 11.22
CA ILE A 433 1.74 28.44 11.48
C ILE A 433 1.69 27.94 12.93
N ILE A 434 0.70 28.42 13.72
CA ILE A 434 0.60 28.19 15.17
C ILE A 434 -0.64 27.38 15.59
N HIS A 435 -1.57 27.09 14.68
CA HIS A 435 -2.77 26.33 15.04
C HIS A 435 -2.49 24.82 15.10
N GLU A 436 -2.88 24.17 16.22
CA GLU A 436 -2.90 22.72 16.38
C GLU A 436 -4.08 22.05 15.65
#